data_0946d59275717eebc9b12c77713f71b9
#
_entry.id   0946d59275717eebc9b12c77713f71b9
#
_cell.length_a   1.000
_cell.length_b   1.000
_cell.length_c   1.000
_cell.angle_alpha   90.00
_cell.angle_beta   90.00
_cell.angle_gamma   90.00
#
_symmetry.space_group_name_H-M   'P 1'
#
loop_
_entity.id
_entity.type
_entity.pdbx_description
1 polymer ?
#
loop_
_entity_poly.entity_id
_entity_poly.type
_entity_poly.pdbx_seq_one_letter_code
_entity_poly.pdbx_strand_id
1 'polypeptide(L)'
;MKRTLLLLLVISLVSTAVFAGGSQEAKDEGPIELVFWTHEDPNRTEIENRYIEEFEAANPGVTINRVTHSSTKIMELILTAFAANQGPDIFNMSIEDEYAYIANGRVAPVNAKAAGYTSEKALRDAYIPKVLDPVTMDGKLYGLPLELTNWSLYINKNVFRDAGLNPDTDYPKTWEEVADVSEKVIIRDGDIITRRGFDFRYPYYLVSMVPMVEQLGGELISADGKTAIVGEEAWIAFLDYMKAWGPNGRNLGSPTYKNARKLFNYNNNDIAMMMTGLYQQGRIKADNPEFYDSGDWMVVPYPQFANAKREVAGAYYGHYYMVNGQAPTRRQDAAWKFIGYMLSHGEEYLEKVNIIQPTKKLMTSDTYKNMPYSDVFSSDMEKGHIVYYAENSAKLQELIKQAVESVMLSGVSSEKAYSILKAEAQELLDEE
;
A
#
# COMPACT_ATOMS: atom_id res chain seq x y z
N MET A 1 -73.48 -23.07 -22.96
CA MET A 1 -73.33 -24.54 -22.86
C MET A 1 -72.37 -24.84 -21.74
N LYS A 2 -72.84 -25.59 -20.79
CA LYS A 2 -72.24 -26.07 -19.56
C LYS A 2 -71.05 -26.96 -19.80
N ARG A 3 -69.97 -26.90 -18.97
CA ARG A 3 -69.38 -28.10 -18.40
C ARG A 3 -68.48 -27.72 -17.20
N THR A 4 -68.95 -28.17 -16.08
CA THR A 4 -68.42 -28.36 -14.74
C THR A 4 -67.16 -29.20 -14.76
N LEU A 5 -66.08 -28.80 -13.97
CA LEU A 5 -65.06 -29.75 -13.59
C LEU A 5 -64.84 -29.71 -12.08
N LEU A 6 -64.94 -30.86 -11.46
CA LEU A 6 -64.84 -31.17 -10.05
C LEU A 6 -63.45 -30.87 -9.45
N LEU A 7 -63.47 -30.26 -8.25
CA LEU A 7 -62.31 -30.24 -7.34
C LEU A 7 -62.31 -31.53 -6.54
N LEU A 8 -61.19 -32.26 -6.60
CA LEU A 8 -60.87 -33.34 -5.66
C LEU A 8 -59.88 -32.81 -4.61
N LEU A 9 -60.36 -32.62 -3.39
CA LEU A 9 -59.61 -32.25 -2.20
C LEU A 9 -59.02 -33.55 -1.58
N VAL A 10 -57.70 -33.73 -1.66
CA VAL A 10 -57.03 -34.78 -0.90
C VAL A 10 -56.40 -34.15 0.34
N ILE A 11 -57.00 -34.41 1.49
CA ILE A 11 -56.47 -34.10 2.81
C ILE A 11 -55.48 -35.21 3.16
N SER A 12 -54.18 -34.92 3.15
CA SER A 12 -53.18 -35.79 3.79
C SER A 12 -52.78 -35.20 5.14
N LEU A 13 -53.16 -35.88 6.20
CA LEU A 13 -52.62 -35.69 7.55
C LEU A 13 -51.12 -35.90 7.53
N VAL A 14 -50.35 -34.85 7.78
CA VAL A 14 -48.93 -34.98 8.11
C VAL A 14 -48.77 -34.80 9.61
N SER A 15 -48.43 -35.94 10.24
CA SER A 15 -48.02 -36.04 11.63
C SER A 15 -46.75 -35.18 11.88
N THR A 16 -46.88 -34.21 12.74
CA THR A 16 -45.73 -33.42 13.26
C THR A 16 -44.92 -34.28 14.20
N ALA A 17 -43.82 -34.86 13.68
CA ALA A 17 -42.74 -35.33 14.51
C ALA A 17 -41.83 -34.11 14.86
N VAL A 18 -41.94 -33.70 16.12
CA VAL A 18 -40.99 -32.70 16.69
C VAL A 18 -39.64 -33.40 16.80
N PHE A 19 -38.76 -33.18 15.83
CA PHE A 19 -37.35 -33.43 15.98
C PHE A 19 -36.69 -32.23 16.69
N ALA A 20 -36.46 -32.40 17.99
CA ALA A 20 -35.45 -31.62 18.69
C ALA A 20 -34.09 -32.12 18.19
N GLY A 21 -33.65 -31.64 17.02
CA GLY A 21 -32.31 -31.89 16.49
C GLY A 21 -31.48 -30.66 16.78
N GLY A 22 -30.53 -30.83 17.72
CA GLY A 22 -29.41 -29.89 17.81
C GLY A 22 -28.76 -29.80 16.43
N SER A 23 -28.49 -28.60 15.98
CA SER A 23 -27.72 -28.34 14.77
C SER A 23 -26.29 -28.86 14.98
N GLN A 24 -26.06 -30.15 14.68
CA GLN A 24 -24.73 -30.60 14.32
C GLN A 24 -24.43 -29.92 12.98
N GLU A 25 -23.55 -28.94 13.00
CA GLU A 25 -22.90 -28.48 11.76
C GLU A 25 -22.40 -29.75 11.04
N ALA A 26 -22.99 -30.02 9.88
CA ALA A 26 -22.49 -31.09 9.02
C ALA A 26 -21.02 -30.77 8.76
N LYS A 27 -20.11 -31.65 9.20
CA LYS A 27 -18.70 -31.57 8.87
C LYS A 27 -18.63 -31.60 7.36
N ASP A 28 -18.35 -30.44 6.77
CA ASP A 28 -18.03 -30.33 5.35
C ASP A 28 -16.64 -30.97 5.16
N GLU A 29 -16.63 -32.27 4.83
CA GLU A 29 -15.42 -33.09 4.69
C GLU A 29 -14.90 -33.10 3.23
N GLY A 30 -15.52 -32.33 2.34
CA GLY A 30 -15.15 -32.27 0.92
C GLY A 30 -13.82 -31.54 0.66
N PRO A 31 -13.32 -31.58 -0.58
CA PRO A 31 -12.15 -30.80 -0.97
C PRO A 31 -12.40 -29.30 -0.77
N ILE A 32 -11.33 -28.55 -0.50
CA ILE A 32 -11.36 -27.09 -0.31
C ILE A 32 -10.80 -26.47 -1.58
N GLU A 33 -11.57 -25.58 -2.21
CA GLU A 33 -11.10 -24.73 -3.28
C GLU A 33 -11.03 -23.29 -2.75
N LEU A 34 -9.82 -22.70 -2.78
CA LEU A 34 -9.56 -21.31 -2.38
C LEU A 34 -9.38 -20.42 -3.61
N VAL A 35 -10.03 -19.27 -3.61
CA VAL A 35 -9.84 -18.21 -4.60
C VAL A 35 -8.92 -17.16 -4.01
N PHE A 36 -7.80 -16.89 -4.67
CA PHE A 36 -6.78 -15.95 -4.23
C PHE A 36 -6.65 -14.79 -5.23
N TRP A 37 -7.08 -13.60 -4.84
CA TRP A 37 -6.91 -12.38 -5.63
C TRP A 37 -5.75 -11.54 -5.12
N THR A 38 -4.87 -11.14 -6.03
CA THR A 38 -3.71 -10.30 -5.70
C THR A 38 -3.42 -9.29 -6.80
N HIS A 39 -2.80 -8.18 -6.46
CA HIS A 39 -2.37 -7.22 -7.48
C HIS A 39 -1.19 -7.78 -8.30
N GLU A 40 -1.13 -7.36 -9.56
CA GLU A 40 -0.08 -7.78 -10.49
C GLU A 40 1.31 -7.36 -9.98
N ASP A 41 2.19 -8.34 -9.87
CA ASP A 41 3.63 -8.19 -9.78
C ASP A 41 4.28 -9.38 -10.48
N PRO A 42 4.89 -9.18 -11.66
CA PRO A 42 5.47 -10.28 -12.43
C PRO A 42 6.52 -11.09 -11.66
N ASN A 43 7.35 -10.41 -10.86
CA ASN A 43 8.40 -11.07 -10.07
C ASN A 43 7.81 -11.96 -8.98
N ARG A 44 6.70 -11.53 -8.36
CA ARG A 44 5.99 -12.27 -7.33
C ARG A 44 5.18 -13.44 -7.91
N THR A 45 4.67 -13.30 -9.11
CA THR A 45 3.83 -14.30 -9.76
C THR A 45 4.54 -15.65 -9.88
N GLU A 46 5.81 -15.66 -10.27
CA GLU A 46 6.59 -16.89 -10.41
C GLU A 46 6.70 -17.66 -9.10
N ILE A 47 7.12 -16.99 -8.02
CA ILE A 47 7.32 -17.66 -6.74
C ILE A 47 6.01 -18.06 -6.07
N GLU A 48 4.96 -17.23 -6.16
CA GLU A 48 3.66 -17.56 -5.57
C GLU A 48 2.96 -18.72 -6.28
N ASN A 49 3.09 -18.85 -7.61
CA ASN A 49 2.59 -20.03 -8.31
C ASN A 49 3.30 -21.31 -7.88
N ARG A 50 4.62 -21.26 -7.71
CA ARG A 50 5.38 -22.39 -7.17
C ARG A 50 4.95 -22.74 -5.73
N TYR A 51 4.75 -21.75 -4.87
CA TYR A 51 4.26 -21.99 -3.52
C TYR A 51 2.85 -22.60 -3.50
N ILE A 52 2.00 -22.28 -4.46
CA ILE A 52 0.70 -22.94 -4.63
C ILE A 52 0.91 -24.42 -4.94
N GLU A 53 1.72 -24.76 -5.93
CA GLU A 53 2.00 -26.15 -6.31
C GLU A 53 2.58 -26.96 -5.14
N GLU A 54 3.55 -26.40 -4.42
CA GLU A 54 4.17 -27.03 -3.25
C GLU A 54 3.17 -27.23 -2.10
N PHE A 55 2.34 -26.21 -1.85
CA PHE A 55 1.33 -26.26 -0.80
C PHE A 55 0.24 -27.28 -1.09
N GLU A 56 -0.27 -27.32 -2.33
CA GLU A 56 -1.27 -28.29 -2.78
C GLU A 56 -0.74 -29.72 -2.66
N ALA A 57 0.51 -29.96 -3.07
CA ALA A 57 1.16 -31.26 -2.93
C ALA A 57 1.28 -31.71 -1.46
N ALA A 58 1.54 -30.77 -0.54
CA ALA A 58 1.65 -31.05 0.89
C ALA A 58 0.29 -31.09 1.61
N ASN A 59 -0.80 -30.64 0.98
CA ASN A 59 -2.15 -30.56 1.55
C ASN A 59 -3.19 -31.18 0.61
N PRO A 60 -3.21 -32.52 0.44
CA PRO A 60 -4.16 -33.18 -0.44
C PRO A 60 -5.62 -32.80 -0.10
N GLY A 61 -6.38 -32.39 -1.11
CA GLY A 61 -7.76 -31.91 -0.94
C GLY A 61 -7.91 -30.40 -0.78
N VAL A 62 -6.82 -29.62 -0.85
CA VAL A 62 -6.85 -28.16 -0.99
C VAL A 62 -6.35 -27.81 -2.39
N THR A 63 -7.09 -26.93 -3.09
CA THR A 63 -6.67 -26.33 -4.37
C THR A 63 -6.79 -24.81 -4.28
N ILE A 64 -5.91 -24.08 -4.99
CA ILE A 64 -5.82 -22.64 -4.92
C ILE A 64 -5.85 -22.04 -6.33
N ASN A 65 -6.89 -21.28 -6.62
CA ASN A 65 -7.03 -20.55 -7.87
C ASN A 65 -6.57 -19.09 -7.70
N ARG A 66 -5.36 -18.78 -8.17
CA ARG A 66 -4.78 -17.45 -8.09
C ARG A 66 -5.18 -16.60 -9.30
N VAL A 67 -5.75 -15.43 -9.03
CA VAL A 67 -6.12 -14.43 -10.04
C VAL A 67 -5.42 -13.11 -9.75
N THR A 68 -4.75 -12.55 -10.76
CA THR A 68 -4.09 -11.25 -10.65
C THR A 68 -4.91 -10.15 -11.29
N HIS A 69 -4.92 -8.99 -10.66
CA HIS A 69 -5.60 -7.80 -11.13
C HIS A 69 -4.63 -6.61 -11.15
N SER A 70 -4.87 -5.65 -12.02
CA SER A 70 -4.14 -4.38 -12.00
C SER A 70 -4.24 -3.72 -10.62
N SER A 71 -3.13 -3.22 -10.09
CA SER A 71 -3.08 -2.56 -8.77
C SER A 71 -4.04 -1.37 -8.62
N THR A 72 -4.43 -0.73 -9.72
CA THR A 72 -5.38 0.38 -9.74
C THR A 72 -6.85 -0.04 -9.79
N LYS A 73 -7.14 -1.33 -10.04
CA LYS A 73 -8.51 -1.84 -10.20
C LYS A 73 -8.89 -2.88 -9.16
N ILE A 74 -7.93 -3.52 -8.53
CA ILE A 74 -8.18 -4.64 -7.62
C ILE A 74 -9.14 -4.26 -6.49
N MET A 75 -9.02 -3.05 -5.95
CA MET A 75 -9.86 -2.57 -4.85
C MET A 75 -11.33 -2.46 -5.24
N GLU A 76 -11.61 -1.87 -6.39
CA GLU A 76 -12.97 -1.76 -6.93
C GLU A 76 -13.59 -3.15 -7.19
N LEU A 77 -12.79 -4.08 -7.72
CA LEU A 77 -13.22 -5.44 -7.98
C LEU A 77 -13.53 -6.20 -6.69
N ILE A 78 -12.67 -6.09 -5.68
CA ILE A 78 -12.89 -6.69 -4.36
C ILE A 78 -14.16 -6.12 -3.73
N LEU A 79 -14.34 -4.81 -3.73
CA LEU A 79 -15.52 -4.15 -3.18
C LEU A 79 -16.81 -4.69 -3.82
N THR A 80 -16.82 -4.75 -5.15
CA THR A 80 -17.98 -5.26 -5.92
C THR A 80 -18.27 -6.72 -5.60
N ALA A 81 -17.23 -7.57 -5.53
CA ALA A 81 -17.38 -8.99 -5.24
C ALA A 81 -17.89 -9.23 -3.81
N PHE A 82 -17.39 -8.49 -2.81
CA PHE A 82 -17.87 -8.57 -1.44
C PHE A 82 -19.32 -8.11 -1.29
N ALA A 83 -19.73 -7.07 -2.01
CA ALA A 83 -21.12 -6.62 -2.01
C ALA A 83 -22.08 -7.70 -2.55
N ALA A 84 -21.61 -8.54 -3.49
CA ALA A 84 -22.34 -9.68 -4.05
C ALA A 84 -22.20 -10.98 -3.22
N ASN A 85 -21.49 -10.99 -2.09
CA ASN A 85 -21.07 -12.17 -1.34
C ASN A 85 -20.29 -13.21 -2.21
N GLN A 86 -19.51 -12.73 -3.16
CA GLN A 86 -18.68 -13.52 -4.09
C GLN A 86 -17.20 -13.11 -4.01
N GLY A 87 -16.78 -12.54 -2.89
CA GLY A 87 -15.39 -12.15 -2.66
C GLY A 87 -14.44 -13.35 -2.67
N PRO A 88 -13.16 -13.13 -3.02
CA PRO A 88 -12.13 -14.16 -2.92
C PRO A 88 -11.94 -14.62 -1.48
N ASP A 89 -11.36 -15.81 -1.28
CA ASP A 89 -11.03 -16.30 0.07
C ASP A 89 -9.81 -15.61 0.65
N ILE A 90 -8.82 -15.36 -0.22
CA ILE A 90 -7.58 -14.65 0.10
C ILE A 90 -7.45 -13.45 -0.82
N PHE A 91 -7.09 -12.32 -0.26
CA PHE A 91 -6.82 -11.10 -1.03
C PHE A 91 -5.75 -10.27 -0.34
N ASN A 92 -5.15 -9.34 -1.08
CA ASN A 92 -4.27 -8.35 -0.47
C ASN A 92 -4.81 -6.94 -0.67
N MET A 93 -4.64 -6.12 0.36
CA MET A 93 -5.02 -4.71 0.37
C MET A 93 -3.85 -3.82 0.75
N SER A 94 -3.88 -2.57 0.27
CA SER A 94 -2.96 -1.54 0.73
C SER A 94 -3.31 -1.09 2.14
N ILE A 95 -2.32 -0.59 2.84
CA ILE A 95 -2.46 -0.02 4.20
C ILE A 95 -3.50 1.11 4.27
N GLU A 96 -3.81 1.75 3.14
CA GLU A 96 -4.75 2.87 3.06
C GLU A 96 -6.22 2.42 2.97
N ASP A 97 -6.47 1.17 2.56
CA ASP A 97 -7.81 0.70 2.18
C ASP A 97 -8.40 -0.35 3.14
N GLU A 98 -7.56 -1.02 3.96
CA GLU A 98 -7.97 -2.20 4.73
C GLU A 98 -8.93 -1.91 5.87
N TYR A 99 -8.83 -0.72 6.48
CA TYR A 99 -9.61 -0.39 7.67
C TYR A 99 -11.11 -0.54 7.46
N ALA A 100 -11.66 0.02 6.38
CA ALA A 100 -13.08 -0.06 6.08
C ALA A 100 -13.59 -1.50 5.91
N TYR A 101 -12.76 -2.40 5.38
CA TYR A 101 -13.13 -3.81 5.23
C TYR A 101 -13.14 -4.54 6.57
N ILE A 102 -12.20 -4.24 7.46
CA ILE A 102 -12.14 -4.79 8.81
C ILE A 102 -13.35 -4.29 9.62
N ALA A 103 -13.60 -3.00 9.64
CA ALA A 103 -14.70 -2.36 10.37
C ALA A 103 -16.07 -2.90 9.94
N ASN A 104 -16.24 -3.18 8.65
CA ASN A 104 -17.47 -3.73 8.09
C ASN A 104 -17.58 -5.28 8.21
N GLY A 105 -16.71 -5.94 8.97
CA GLY A 105 -16.74 -7.38 9.20
C GLY A 105 -16.50 -8.23 7.94
N ARG A 106 -15.82 -7.66 6.94
CA ARG A 106 -15.49 -8.36 5.68
C ARG A 106 -14.25 -9.24 5.79
N VAL A 107 -13.46 -9.07 6.83
CA VAL A 107 -12.18 -9.74 7.05
C VAL A 107 -12.28 -10.67 8.25
N ALA A 108 -11.78 -11.90 8.11
CA ALA A 108 -11.67 -12.85 9.19
C ALA A 108 -10.48 -12.51 10.10
N PRO A 109 -10.61 -12.64 11.43
CA PRO A 109 -9.45 -12.56 12.32
C PRO A 109 -8.38 -13.58 11.95
N VAL A 110 -7.12 -13.22 12.18
CA VAL A 110 -5.99 -14.11 11.92
C VAL A 110 -6.04 -15.32 12.84
N ASN A 111 -6.02 -16.52 12.26
CA ASN A 111 -5.76 -17.75 13.01
C ASN A 111 -4.26 -17.98 13.09
N ALA A 112 -3.63 -17.50 14.18
CA ALA A 112 -2.19 -17.61 14.38
C ALA A 112 -1.66 -19.04 14.30
N LYS A 113 -2.44 -20.03 14.79
CA LYS A 113 -2.04 -21.46 14.75
C LYS A 113 -2.07 -21.99 13.33
N ALA A 114 -3.12 -21.67 12.57
CA ALA A 114 -3.20 -22.03 11.16
C ALA A 114 -2.05 -21.39 10.36
N ALA A 115 -1.71 -20.14 10.64
CA ALA A 115 -0.59 -19.42 10.03
C ALA A 115 0.81 -19.89 10.51
N GLY A 116 0.90 -20.98 11.29
CA GLY A 116 2.16 -21.61 11.67
C GLY A 116 2.79 -21.08 12.97
N TYR A 117 2.10 -20.25 13.74
CA TYR A 117 2.60 -19.72 15.01
C TYR A 117 2.01 -20.50 16.20
N THR A 118 2.77 -20.60 17.28
CA THR A 118 2.32 -21.31 18.50
C THR A 118 1.20 -20.57 19.25
N SER A 119 1.12 -19.25 19.08
CA SER A 119 0.10 -18.39 19.68
C SER A 119 0.04 -17.03 18.95
N GLU A 120 -1.03 -16.26 19.19
CA GLU A 120 -1.13 -14.88 18.68
C GLU A 120 0.00 -14.00 19.24
N LYS A 121 0.38 -14.18 20.50
CA LYS A 121 1.53 -13.47 21.07
C LYS A 121 2.82 -13.78 20.31
N ALA A 122 3.09 -15.06 19.99
CA ALA A 122 4.27 -15.45 19.23
C ALA A 122 4.26 -14.85 17.81
N LEU A 123 3.09 -14.77 17.19
CA LEU A 123 2.91 -14.11 15.91
C LEU A 123 3.25 -12.62 16.01
N ARG A 124 2.62 -11.89 16.94
CA ARG A 124 2.88 -10.44 17.12
C ARG A 124 4.34 -10.15 17.46
N ASP A 125 4.95 -10.98 18.30
CA ASP A 125 6.37 -10.84 18.68
C ASP A 125 7.34 -11.08 17.53
N ALA A 126 6.91 -11.76 16.46
CA ALA A 126 7.75 -12.04 15.30
C ALA A 126 7.94 -10.79 14.40
N TYR A 127 7.04 -9.83 14.47
CA TYR A 127 7.08 -8.62 13.65
C TYR A 127 7.78 -7.46 14.36
N ILE A 128 8.31 -6.50 13.59
CA ILE A 128 8.81 -5.26 14.15
C ILE A 128 7.65 -4.42 14.72
N PRO A 129 7.91 -3.50 15.66
CA PRO A 129 6.86 -2.71 16.30
C PRO A 129 6.01 -1.91 15.29
N LYS A 130 4.74 -1.71 15.64
CA LYS A 130 3.72 -0.89 14.94
C LYS A 130 3.21 -1.42 13.60
N VAL A 131 3.91 -2.34 12.93
CA VAL A 131 3.52 -2.80 11.59
C VAL A 131 2.23 -3.63 11.56
N LEU A 132 1.76 -4.10 12.68
CA LEU A 132 0.47 -4.79 12.81
C LEU A 132 -0.66 -3.87 13.32
N ASP A 133 -0.35 -2.63 13.67
CA ASP A 133 -1.35 -1.68 14.20
C ASP A 133 -2.48 -1.40 13.19
N PRO A 134 -2.20 -1.16 11.89
CA PRO A 134 -3.24 -0.88 10.90
C PRO A 134 -4.28 -1.99 10.75
N VAL A 135 -3.86 -3.24 10.94
CA VAL A 135 -4.72 -4.43 10.82
C VAL A 135 -5.17 -4.98 12.18
N THR A 136 -5.02 -4.20 13.24
CA THR A 136 -5.48 -4.55 14.59
C THR A 136 -6.68 -3.68 14.96
N MET A 137 -7.83 -4.32 15.20
CA MET A 137 -9.06 -3.65 15.64
C MET A 137 -9.66 -4.42 16.80
N ASP A 138 -10.09 -3.74 17.87
CA ASP A 138 -10.64 -4.35 19.10
C ASP A 138 -9.77 -5.47 19.68
N GLY A 139 -8.45 -5.29 19.60
CA GLY A 139 -7.44 -6.24 20.08
C GLY A 139 -7.24 -7.47 19.19
N LYS A 140 -8.01 -7.65 18.14
CA LYS A 140 -7.87 -8.74 17.17
C LYS A 140 -7.05 -8.31 15.97
N LEU A 141 -6.30 -9.26 15.40
CA LEU A 141 -5.50 -9.07 14.20
C LEU A 141 -6.26 -9.59 12.98
N TYR A 142 -6.30 -8.82 11.90
CA TYR A 142 -7.08 -9.12 10.70
C TYR A 142 -6.26 -9.27 9.41
N GLY A 143 -4.96 -9.10 9.47
CA GLY A 143 -4.09 -9.23 8.30
C GLY A 143 -2.65 -9.56 8.69
N LEU A 144 -1.89 -10.08 7.73
CA LEU A 144 -0.46 -10.32 7.86
C LEU A 144 0.29 -9.57 6.76
N PRO A 145 1.37 -8.84 7.08
CA PRO A 145 2.10 -8.06 6.09
C PRO A 145 2.68 -8.94 4.98
N LEU A 146 2.24 -8.71 3.75
CA LEU A 146 2.92 -9.19 2.55
C LEU A 146 4.22 -8.42 2.35
N GLU A 147 4.11 -7.11 2.42
CA GLU A 147 5.23 -6.19 2.34
C GLU A 147 4.97 -4.96 3.19
N LEU A 148 6.02 -4.42 3.76
CA LEU A 148 6.03 -3.08 4.32
C LEU A 148 7.40 -2.46 4.09
N THR A 149 7.43 -1.26 3.55
CA THR A 149 8.63 -0.48 3.29
C THR A 149 8.33 0.99 3.53
N ASN A 150 9.37 1.79 3.71
CA ASN A 150 9.29 3.24 3.54
C ASN A 150 9.71 3.61 2.11
N TRP A 151 9.45 4.85 1.72
CA TRP A 151 9.98 5.40 0.48
C TRP A 151 11.21 6.25 0.76
N SER A 152 12.26 6.05 -0.05
CA SER A 152 13.48 6.83 -0.06
C SER A 152 13.71 7.44 -1.44
N LEU A 153 14.67 8.33 -1.59
CA LEU A 153 14.92 9.06 -2.83
C LEU A 153 15.81 8.25 -3.77
N TYR A 154 15.26 7.84 -4.92
CA TYR A 154 15.99 7.21 -6.03
C TYR A 154 16.52 8.25 -6.99
N ILE A 155 17.76 8.09 -7.43
CA ILE A 155 18.48 9.01 -8.32
C ILE A 155 19.01 8.25 -9.54
N ASN A 156 18.75 8.79 -10.72
CA ASN A 156 19.38 8.39 -11.97
C ASN A 156 20.69 9.18 -12.15
N LYS A 157 21.82 8.52 -11.96
CA LYS A 157 23.16 9.16 -12.02
C LYS A 157 23.49 9.68 -13.43
N ASN A 158 22.96 9.04 -14.48
CA ASN A 158 23.19 9.48 -15.85
C ASN A 158 22.59 10.86 -16.10
N VAL A 159 21.37 11.10 -15.60
CA VAL A 159 20.72 12.41 -15.74
C VAL A 159 21.48 13.50 -14.99
N PHE A 160 22.05 13.19 -13.81
CA PHE A 160 22.88 14.12 -13.07
C PHE A 160 24.14 14.49 -13.86
N ARG A 161 24.87 13.49 -14.37
CA ARG A 161 26.08 13.70 -15.16
C ARG A 161 25.82 14.50 -16.44
N ASP A 162 24.72 14.21 -17.14
CA ASP A 162 24.28 14.95 -18.33
C ASP A 162 24.04 16.44 -18.04
N ALA A 163 23.58 16.75 -16.83
CA ALA A 163 23.39 18.11 -16.36
C ALA A 163 24.65 18.78 -15.77
N GLY A 164 25.80 18.07 -15.80
CA GLY A 164 27.07 18.54 -15.25
C GLY A 164 27.15 18.46 -13.72
N LEU A 165 26.27 17.66 -13.08
CA LEU A 165 26.26 17.43 -11.64
C LEU A 165 27.03 16.14 -11.31
N ASN A 166 27.70 16.13 -10.16
CA ASN A 166 28.25 14.92 -9.59
C ASN A 166 27.20 14.22 -8.71
N PRO A 167 26.64 13.06 -9.10
CA PRO A 167 25.59 12.41 -8.34
C PRO A 167 25.99 12.04 -6.91
N ASP A 168 27.27 11.79 -6.65
CA ASP A 168 27.75 11.34 -5.33
C ASP A 168 27.90 12.50 -4.32
N THR A 169 27.96 13.75 -4.79
CA THR A 169 28.09 14.95 -3.93
C THR A 169 26.94 15.93 -4.05
N ASP A 170 26.33 16.03 -5.24
CA ASP A 170 25.33 17.04 -5.57
C ASP A 170 23.89 16.51 -5.44
N TYR A 171 23.70 15.30 -4.86
CA TYR A 171 22.37 14.79 -4.58
C TYR A 171 21.69 15.63 -3.49
N PRO A 172 20.36 15.88 -3.61
CA PRO A 172 19.67 16.74 -2.67
C PRO A 172 19.47 16.07 -1.31
N LYS A 173 19.64 16.84 -0.25
CA LYS A 173 19.41 16.46 1.15
C LYS A 173 18.17 17.13 1.71
N THR A 174 17.77 18.25 1.11
CA THR A 174 16.56 18.99 1.50
C THR A 174 15.57 19.06 0.36
N TRP A 175 14.30 19.32 0.70
CA TRP A 175 13.25 19.50 -0.29
C TRP A 175 13.50 20.71 -1.17
N GLU A 176 14.11 21.76 -0.61
CA GLU A 176 14.54 22.94 -1.37
C GLU A 176 15.59 22.54 -2.42
N GLU A 177 16.58 21.72 -2.03
CA GLU A 177 17.58 21.20 -2.95
C GLU A 177 16.99 20.23 -3.99
N VAL A 178 15.94 19.46 -3.67
CA VAL A 178 15.21 18.66 -4.67
C VAL A 178 14.64 19.55 -5.76
N ALA A 179 14.06 20.71 -5.40
CA ALA A 179 13.54 21.67 -6.36
C ALA A 179 14.69 22.31 -7.17
N ASP A 180 15.80 22.67 -6.53
CA ASP A 180 16.95 23.30 -7.18
C ASP A 180 17.66 22.37 -8.17
N VAL A 181 17.84 21.09 -7.79
CA VAL A 181 18.38 20.07 -8.70
C VAL A 181 17.40 19.80 -9.83
N SER A 182 16.10 19.73 -9.54
CA SER A 182 15.07 19.52 -10.57
C SER A 182 15.14 20.59 -11.65
N GLU A 183 15.30 21.86 -11.28
CA GLU A 183 15.41 22.98 -12.23
C GLU A 183 16.64 22.84 -13.16
N LYS A 184 17.75 22.30 -12.64
CA LYS A 184 18.98 22.10 -13.41
C LYS A 184 18.89 20.93 -14.41
N VAL A 185 18.15 19.88 -14.06
CA VAL A 185 18.12 18.64 -14.84
C VAL A 185 16.93 18.53 -15.80
N ILE A 186 15.89 19.36 -15.63
CA ILE A 186 14.70 19.37 -16.48
C ILE A 186 15.10 19.74 -17.93
N ILE A 187 14.53 18.99 -18.89
CA ILE A 187 14.55 19.36 -20.32
C ILE A 187 13.13 19.67 -20.75
N ARG A 188 13.00 20.67 -21.62
CA ARG A 188 11.71 21.11 -22.15
C ARG A 188 11.74 21.16 -23.68
N ASP A 189 10.55 20.92 -24.26
CA ASP A 189 10.22 21.26 -25.63
C ASP A 189 9.06 22.27 -25.57
N GLY A 190 9.37 23.54 -25.74
CA GLY A 190 8.46 24.63 -25.43
C GLY A 190 8.06 24.63 -23.95
N ASP A 191 6.77 24.56 -23.68
CA ASP A 191 6.23 24.50 -22.30
C ASP A 191 6.15 23.07 -21.73
N ILE A 192 6.44 22.05 -22.54
CA ILE A 192 6.32 20.64 -22.15
C ILE A 192 7.63 20.17 -21.53
N ILE A 193 7.55 19.61 -20.33
CA ILE A 193 8.67 18.92 -19.68
C ILE A 193 8.83 17.53 -20.32
N THR A 194 9.93 17.34 -21.06
CA THR A 194 10.29 16.07 -21.72
C THR A 194 11.19 15.21 -20.84
N ARG A 195 12.03 15.81 -19.99
CA ARG A 195 12.76 15.12 -18.91
C ARG A 195 12.35 15.73 -17.57
N ARG A 196 11.86 14.88 -16.66
CA ARG A 196 11.43 15.29 -15.32
C ARG A 196 12.61 15.39 -14.36
N GLY A 197 12.61 16.43 -13.52
CA GLY A 197 13.57 16.51 -12.42
C GLY A 197 13.21 15.56 -11.28
N PHE A 198 11.96 15.60 -10.84
CA PHE A 198 11.47 14.79 -9.74
C PHE A 198 9.99 14.42 -9.94
N ASP A 199 9.58 13.27 -9.38
CA ASP A 199 8.19 12.82 -9.36
C ASP A 199 7.79 12.38 -7.95
N PHE A 200 6.77 13.03 -7.39
CA PHE A 200 6.20 12.73 -6.07
C PHE A 200 5.43 11.40 -6.01
N ARG A 201 5.35 10.67 -7.10
CA ARG A 201 4.57 9.43 -7.17
C ARG A 201 3.07 9.64 -6.95
N TYR A 202 2.50 10.55 -7.70
CA TYR A 202 1.04 10.69 -7.72
C TYR A 202 0.34 9.36 -8.13
N PRO A 203 -0.79 8.96 -7.53
CA PRO A 203 -1.65 9.72 -6.62
C PRO A 203 -1.47 9.41 -5.12
N TYR A 204 -0.33 8.91 -4.68
CA TYR A 204 -0.08 8.46 -3.30
C TYR A 204 0.17 9.65 -2.34
N TYR A 205 -0.83 10.53 -2.21
CA TYR A 205 -0.69 11.80 -1.49
C TYR A 205 -0.46 11.63 0.02
N LEU A 206 -1.08 10.63 0.66
CA LEU A 206 -0.83 10.36 2.08
C LEU A 206 0.63 9.97 2.31
N VAL A 207 1.09 8.94 1.62
CA VAL A 207 2.44 8.38 1.80
C VAL A 207 3.53 9.36 1.40
N SER A 208 3.34 10.11 0.31
CA SER A 208 4.38 10.99 -0.23
C SER A 208 4.40 12.39 0.36
N MET A 209 3.28 12.90 0.90
CA MET A 209 3.16 14.31 1.24
C MET A 209 2.91 14.60 2.72
N VAL A 210 2.19 13.74 3.44
CA VAL A 210 1.97 13.94 4.88
C VAL A 210 3.28 14.00 5.67
N PRO A 211 4.28 13.13 5.41
CA PRO A 211 5.58 13.27 6.06
C PRO A 211 6.26 14.62 5.86
N MET A 212 6.06 15.26 4.71
CA MET A 212 6.59 16.60 4.45
C MET A 212 5.94 17.65 5.37
N VAL A 213 4.63 17.55 5.56
CA VAL A 213 3.90 18.42 6.50
C VAL A 213 4.36 18.19 7.94
N GLU A 214 4.58 16.94 8.31
CA GLU A 214 5.03 16.59 9.67
C GLU A 214 6.44 17.07 9.98
N GLN A 215 7.35 17.08 8.99
CA GLN A 215 8.64 17.74 9.13
C GLN A 215 8.50 19.21 9.51
N LEU A 216 7.50 19.90 8.97
CA LEU A 216 7.20 21.30 9.27
C LEU A 216 6.43 21.51 10.59
N GLY A 217 6.05 20.41 11.26
CA GLY A 217 5.36 20.41 12.55
C GLY A 217 3.84 20.37 12.46
N GLY A 218 3.27 20.05 11.29
CA GLY A 218 1.85 19.76 11.12
C GLY A 218 1.52 18.30 11.40
N GLU A 219 0.23 17.97 11.39
CA GLU A 219 -0.29 16.60 11.52
C GLU A 219 -1.54 16.46 10.65
N LEU A 220 -1.78 15.24 10.16
CA LEU A 220 -3.00 14.95 9.42
C LEU A 220 -4.21 14.96 10.36
N ILE A 221 -4.09 14.24 11.48
CA ILE A 221 -5.10 14.13 12.53
C ILE A 221 -4.40 14.31 13.87
N SER A 222 -5.05 15.03 14.82
CA SER A 222 -4.55 15.18 16.18
C SER A 222 -4.45 13.83 16.90
N ALA A 223 -3.57 13.74 17.91
CA ALA A 223 -3.33 12.51 18.66
C ALA A 223 -4.59 11.96 19.38
N ASP A 224 -5.58 12.80 19.66
CA ASP A 224 -6.87 12.39 20.24
C ASP A 224 -7.94 12.03 19.20
N GLY A 225 -7.58 12.06 17.91
CA GLY A 225 -8.45 11.72 16.79
C GLY A 225 -9.53 12.74 16.44
N LYS A 226 -9.57 13.91 17.09
CA LYS A 226 -10.72 14.84 17.02
C LYS A 226 -10.52 16.03 16.09
N THR A 227 -9.30 16.33 15.71
CA THR A 227 -9.00 17.51 14.89
C THR A 227 -8.25 17.11 13.64
N ALA A 228 -8.81 17.42 12.48
CA ALA A 228 -8.14 17.23 11.20
C ALA A 228 -7.24 18.41 10.84
N ILE A 229 -6.19 18.15 10.07
CA ILE A 229 -5.33 19.15 9.43
C ILE A 229 -4.77 20.12 10.48
N VAL A 230 -3.99 19.56 11.39
CA VAL A 230 -3.40 20.30 12.52
C VAL A 230 -2.12 20.99 12.10
N GLY A 231 -1.90 22.22 12.61
CA GLY A 231 -0.68 23.00 12.35
C GLY A 231 -0.78 23.84 11.08
N GLU A 232 -1.61 24.87 11.09
CA GLU A 232 -1.89 25.79 9.97
C GLU A 232 -0.63 26.26 9.26
N GLU A 233 0.36 26.77 9.99
CA GLU A 233 1.62 27.27 9.41
C GLU A 233 2.37 26.18 8.62
N ALA A 234 2.37 24.94 9.11
CA ALA A 234 3.04 23.82 8.46
C ALA A 234 2.34 23.44 7.14
N TRP A 235 1.02 23.36 7.16
CA TRP A 235 0.24 23.05 5.97
C TRP A 235 0.32 24.15 4.91
N ILE A 236 0.27 25.43 5.33
CA ILE A 236 0.42 26.55 4.41
C ILE A 236 1.83 26.54 3.79
N ALA A 237 2.88 26.32 4.59
CA ALA A 237 4.25 26.24 4.07
C ALA A 237 4.44 25.07 3.09
N PHE A 238 3.85 23.90 3.39
CA PHE A 238 3.84 22.77 2.45
C PHE A 238 3.09 23.12 1.15
N LEU A 239 1.91 23.72 1.23
CA LEU A 239 1.14 24.11 0.05
C LEU A 239 1.85 25.18 -0.77
N ASP A 240 2.57 26.13 -0.14
CA ASP A 240 3.44 27.10 -0.83
C ASP A 240 4.58 26.39 -1.58
N TYR A 241 5.21 25.41 -0.95
CA TYR A 241 6.21 24.59 -1.62
C TYR A 241 5.62 23.86 -2.84
N MET A 242 4.45 23.24 -2.71
CA MET A 242 3.78 22.57 -3.84
C MET A 242 3.35 23.56 -4.93
N LYS A 243 2.87 24.74 -4.56
CA LYS A 243 2.53 25.80 -5.49
C LYS A 243 3.72 26.24 -6.34
N ALA A 244 4.91 26.32 -5.72
CA ALA A 244 6.14 26.66 -6.43
C ALA A 244 6.52 25.64 -7.51
N TRP A 245 6.11 24.38 -7.40
CA TRP A 245 6.32 23.35 -8.43
C TRP A 245 5.44 23.51 -9.66
N GLY A 246 4.31 24.17 -9.52
CA GLY A 246 3.33 24.34 -10.59
C GLY A 246 3.73 25.37 -11.65
N PRO A 247 2.93 25.50 -12.74
CA PRO A 247 3.20 26.38 -13.87
C PRO A 247 3.20 27.88 -13.52
N ASN A 248 2.54 28.26 -12.43
CA ASN A 248 2.53 29.64 -11.93
C ASN A 248 3.69 29.95 -10.97
N GLY A 249 4.55 28.97 -10.68
CA GLY A 249 5.75 29.08 -9.87
C GLY A 249 7.01 28.81 -10.72
N ARG A 250 7.85 27.87 -10.25
CA ARG A 250 9.07 27.44 -10.97
C ARG A 250 8.78 26.49 -12.14
N ASN A 251 7.55 26.00 -12.26
CA ASN A 251 7.10 25.08 -13.30
C ASN A 251 7.97 23.79 -13.39
N LEU A 252 8.23 23.14 -12.26
CA LEU A 252 9.13 21.98 -12.17
C LEU A 252 8.43 20.65 -12.38
N GLY A 253 7.10 20.59 -12.31
CA GLY A 253 6.36 19.34 -12.42
C GLY A 253 4.85 19.53 -12.43
N SER A 254 4.13 18.40 -12.47
CA SER A 254 2.66 18.37 -12.49
C SER A 254 2.14 17.21 -11.63
N PRO A 255 1.03 17.40 -10.90
CA PRO A 255 0.37 16.33 -10.16
C PRO A 255 -0.32 15.33 -11.09
N THR A 256 -0.37 15.58 -12.38
CA THR A 256 -0.92 14.68 -13.39
C THR A 256 0.08 13.67 -13.93
N TYR A 257 1.33 13.71 -13.47
CA TYR A 257 2.37 12.78 -13.90
C TYR A 257 2.04 11.33 -13.61
N LYS A 258 2.34 10.46 -14.57
CA LYS A 258 2.14 9.01 -14.49
C LYS A 258 3.42 8.29 -14.89
N ASN A 259 3.50 6.99 -14.53
CA ASN A 259 4.53 6.08 -15.00
C ASN A 259 5.97 6.40 -14.55
N ALA A 260 6.18 7.18 -13.48
CA ALA A 260 7.52 7.52 -12.98
C ALA A 260 8.44 6.29 -12.86
N ARG A 261 7.95 5.19 -12.29
CA ARG A 261 8.71 3.95 -12.13
C ARG A 261 9.20 3.36 -13.45
N LYS A 262 8.34 3.30 -14.47
CA LYS A 262 8.71 2.80 -15.78
C LYS A 262 9.74 3.69 -16.47
N LEU A 263 9.55 5.01 -16.40
CA LEU A 263 10.50 5.97 -16.95
C LEU A 263 11.89 5.80 -16.32
N PHE A 264 11.93 5.60 -15.01
CA PHE A 264 13.18 5.37 -14.29
C PHE A 264 13.82 4.02 -14.67
N ASN A 265 13.04 2.93 -14.71
CA ASN A 265 13.54 1.59 -14.99
C ASN A 265 14.13 1.47 -16.39
N TYR A 266 13.46 2.01 -17.41
CA TYR A 266 13.93 1.93 -18.78
C TYR A 266 15.16 2.80 -19.06
N ASN A 267 15.46 3.74 -18.16
CA ASN A 267 16.65 4.59 -18.22
C ASN A 267 16.83 5.28 -19.59
N ASN A 268 15.75 5.85 -20.13
CA ASN A 268 15.82 6.71 -21.31
C ASN A 268 16.24 8.14 -20.95
N ASN A 269 16.71 8.35 -19.73
CA ASN A 269 17.05 9.66 -19.16
C ASN A 269 15.84 10.64 -19.09
N ASP A 270 14.63 10.11 -18.96
CA ASP A 270 13.39 10.89 -18.93
C ASP A 270 13.05 11.40 -17.52
N ILE A 271 13.72 10.89 -16.48
CA ILE A 271 13.50 11.27 -15.10
C ILE A 271 14.80 11.18 -14.27
N ALA A 272 15.06 12.21 -13.49
CA ALA A 272 16.26 12.28 -12.64
C ALA A 272 16.05 11.63 -11.28
N MET A 273 14.92 11.92 -10.63
CA MET A 273 14.67 11.53 -9.24
C MET A 273 13.21 11.12 -9.03
N MET A 274 12.97 10.18 -8.12
CA MET A 274 11.62 9.82 -7.67
C MET A 274 11.64 9.22 -6.27
N MET A 275 10.52 9.30 -5.56
CA MET A 275 10.31 8.59 -4.31
C MET A 275 9.74 7.20 -4.59
N THR A 276 10.32 6.16 -3.95
CA THR A 276 9.78 4.80 -4.05
C THR A 276 10.40 3.87 -2.99
N GLY A 277 9.83 2.68 -2.80
CA GLY A 277 10.28 1.69 -1.84
C GLY A 277 11.35 0.74 -2.38
N LEU A 278 11.82 -0.16 -1.52
CA LEU A 278 12.87 -1.13 -1.83
C LEU A 278 12.48 -2.05 -3.00
N TYR A 279 11.20 -2.40 -3.14
CA TYR A 279 10.67 -3.20 -4.27
C TYR A 279 11.03 -2.65 -5.66
N GLN A 280 11.40 -1.38 -5.75
CA GLN A 280 11.80 -0.76 -7.02
C GLN A 280 13.08 -1.39 -7.58
N GLN A 281 13.98 -1.84 -6.74
CA GLN A 281 15.24 -2.49 -7.16
C GLN A 281 14.95 -3.76 -7.98
N GLY A 282 14.04 -4.62 -7.50
CA GLY A 282 13.63 -5.81 -8.24
C GLY A 282 12.97 -5.47 -9.59
N ARG A 283 12.24 -4.37 -9.65
CA ARG A 283 11.61 -3.89 -10.90
C ARG A 283 12.62 -3.31 -11.88
N ILE A 284 13.65 -2.58 -11.40
CA ILE A 284 14.75 -2.14 -12.26
C ILE A 284 15.46 -3.36 -12.85
N LYS A 285 15.77 -4.35 -12.00
CA LYS A 285 16.44 -5.58 -12.42
C LYS A 285 15.64 -6.38 -13.45
N ALA A 286 14.32 -6.45 -13.29
CA ALA A 286 13.43 -7.16 -14.22
C ALA A 286 13.25 -6.42 -15.55
N ASP A 287 13.03 -5.10 -15.51
CA ASP A 287 12.75 -4.28 -16.69
C ASP A 287 14.02 -3.93 -17.48
N ASN A 288 15.15 -3.74 -16.79
CA ASN A 288 16.43 -3.31 -17.37
C ASN A 288 17.61 -3.81 -16.53
N PRO A 289 18.00 -5.10 -16.68
CA PRO A 289 19.13 -5.69 -15.94
C PRO A 289 20.45 -4.93 -16.16
N GLU A 290 20.70 -4.41 -17.36
CA GLU A 290 21.90 -3.64 -17.67
C GLU A 290 21.97 -2.36 -16.83
N PHE A 291 20.86 -1.63 -16.71
CA PHE A 291 20.80 -0.46 -15.84
C PHE A 291 20.93 -0.82 -14.37
N TYR A 292 20.34 -1.94 -13.94
CA TYR A 292 20.51 -2.42 -12.56
C TYR A 292 21.97 -2.68 -12.21
N ASP A 293 22.71 -3.38 -13.09
CA ASP A 293 24.11 -3.79 -12.88
C ASP A 293 25.14 -2.68 -13.17
N SER A 294 24.75 -1.62 -13.90
CA SER A 294 25.65 -0.53 -14.28
C SER A 294 26.15 0.32 -13.10
N GLY A 295 25.40 0.35 -11.98
CA GLY A 295 25.64 1.28 -10.89
C GLY A 295 25.25 2.74 -11.21
N ASP A 296 24.50 2.98 -12.29
CA ASP A 296 24.05 4.32 -12.72
C ASP A 296 22.76 4.78 -12.03
N TRP A 297 22.34 4.10 -11.01
CA TRP A 297 21.31 4.51 -10.09
C TRP A 297 21.80 4.43 -8.64
N MET A 298 21.16 5.18 -7.76
CA MET A 298 21.43 5.10 -6.33
C MET A 298 20.19 5.46 -5.51
N VAL A 299 20.22 5.11 -4.22
CA VAL A 299 19.22 5.52 -3.24
C VAL A 299 19.90 6.36 -2.17
N VAL A 300 19.29 7.46 -1.84
CA VAL A 300 19.75 8.37 -0.78
C VAL A 300 18.64 8.59 0.25
N PRO A 301 18.96 9.06 1.47
CA PRO A 301 17.97 9.30 2.50
C PRO A 301 16.84 10.23 2.04
N TYR A 302 15.68 10.03 2.67
CA TYR A 302 14.50 10.87 2.48
C TYR A 302 14.82 12.34 2.78
N PRO A 303 14.56 13.29 1.86
CA PRO A 303 14.87 14.69 2.06
C PRO A 303 14.12 15.30 3.26
N GLN A 304 14.76 16.23 3.92
CA GLN A 304 14.14 17.03 4.99
C GLN A 304 13.93 18.46 4.49
N PHE A 305 12.94 19.21 5.02
CA PHE A 305 12.95 20.64 4.83
C PHE A 305 14.14 21.26 5.57
N ALA A 306 14.74 22.31 5.01
CA ALA A 306 15.86 23.01 5.65
C ALA A 306 15.48 23.60 7.03
N ASN A 307 14.19 23.91 7.24
CA ASN A 307 13.63 24.39 8.48
C ASN A 307 12.77 23.35 9.21
N ALA A 308 13.03 22.06 8.98
CA ALA A 308 12.30 20.97 9.61
C ALA A 308 12.29 21.10 11.14
N LYS A 309 11.12 20.99 11.73
CA LYS A 309 10.90 20.98 13.19
C LYS A 309 10.99 19.58 13.78
N ARG A 310 10.79 18.56 12.94
CA ARG A 310 10.88 17.13 13.27
C ARG A 310 11.64 16.40 12.17
N GLU A 311 12.42 15.40 12.55
CA GLU A 311 13.04 14.49 11.58
C GLU A 311 12.06 13.36 11.27
N VAL A 312 11.48 13.38 10.07
CA VAL A 312 10.54 12.37 9.57
C VAL A 312 11.00 11.91 8.21
N ALA A 313 11.21 10.61 8.04
CA ALA A 313 11.78 10.04 6.82
C ALA A 313 10.76 9.20 6.04
N GLY A 314 9.64 9.80 5.70
CA GLY A 314 8.60 9.17 4.91
C GLY A 314 7.66 8.30 5.73
N ALA A 315 6.54 7.93 5.12
CA ALA A 315 5.56 7.05 5.68
C ALA A 315 5.81 5.60 5.26
N TYR A 316 5.34 4.65 6.07
CA TYR A 316 5.29 3.26 5.67
C TYR A 316 4.24 3.04 4.60
N TYR A 317 4.60 2.24 3.62
CA TYR A 317 3.75 1.80 2.53
C TYR A 317 3.82 0.28 2.41
N GLY A 318 2.69 -0.35 2.18
CA GLY A 318 2.68 -1.79 2.02
C GLY A 318 1.30 -2.38 1.82
N HIS A 319 1.28 -3.70 1.79
CA HIS A 319 0.08 -4.49 1.61
C HIS A 319 0.01 -5.59 2.65
N TYR A 320 -1.20 -5.97 3.02
CA TYR A 320 -1.48 -7.07 3.92
C TYR A 320 -2.27 -8.15 3.21
N TYR A 321 -1.92 -9.40 3.45
CA TYR A 321 -2.79 -10.52 3.12
C TYR A 321 -3.91 -10.62 4.14
N MET A 322 -5.12 -10.79 3.61
CA MET A 322 -6.37 -10.90 4.37
C MET A 322 -7.17 -12.09 3.93
N VAL A 323 -8.05 -12.56 4.82
CA VAL A 323 -8.95 -13.67 4.58
C VAL A 323 -10.40 -13.19 4.67
N ASN A 324 -11.24 -13.68 3.78
CA ASN A 324 -12.65 -13.34 3.69
C ASN A 324 -13.42 -13.79 4.95
N GLY A 325 -13.99 -12.81 5.67
CA GLY A 325 -14.81 -13.05 6.87
C GLY A 325 -16.15 -13.73 6.57
N GLN A 326 -16.61 -13.70 5.33
CA GLN A 326 -17.86 -14.35 4.89
C GLN A 326 -17.68 -15.82 4.51
N ALA A 327 -16.41 -16.28 4.35
CA ALA A 327 -16.12 -17.67 4.02
C ALA A 327 -16.33 -18.60 5.24
N PRO A 328 -16.70 -19.87 5.06
CA PRO A 328 -16.76 -20.84 6.15
C PRO A 328 -15.43 -20.98 6.90
N THR A 329 -15.47 -21.22 8.21
CA THR A 329 -14.27 -21.30 9.07
C THR A 329 -13.20 -22.27 8.53
N ARG A 330 -13.60 -23.40 7.97
CA ARG A 330 -12.68 -24.38 7.38
C ARG A 330 -11.88 -23.78 6.21
N ARG A 331 -12.52 -22.95 5.37
CA ARG A 331 -11.83 -22.25 4.27
C ARG A 331 -10.95 -21.13 4.81
N GLN A 332 -11.39 -20.41 5.84
CA GLN A 332 -10.57 -19.40 6.52
C GLN A 332 -9.29 -20.01 7.10
N ASP A 333 -9.40 -21.15 7.77
CA ASP A 333 -8.24 -21.84 8.36
C ASP A 333 -7.26 -22.33 7.28
N ALA A 334 -7.77 -22.88 6.17
CA ALA A 334 -6.94 -23.28 5.04
C ALA A 334 -6.25 -22.06 4.38
N ALA A 335 -6.95 -20.94 4.27
CA ALA A 335 -6.41 -19.69 3.76
C ALA A 335 -5.29 -19.13 4.64
N TRP A 336 -5.49 -19.08 5.96
CA TRP A 336 -4.43 -18.67 6.90
C TRP A 336 -3.23 -19.61 6.88
N LYS A 337 -3.46 -20.93 6.69
CA LYS A 337 -2.38 -21.91 6.56
C LYS A 337 -1.54 -21.64 5.32
N PHE A 338 -2.17 -21.33 4.19
CA PHE A 338 -1.46 -20.99 2.96
C PHE A 338 -0.73 -19.65 3.07
N ILE A 339 -1.36 -18.62 3.62
CA ILE A 339 -0.70 -17.31 3.87
C ILE A 339 0.54 -17.51 4.76
N GLY A 340 0.40 -18.26 5.86
CA GLY A 340 1.54 -18.54 6.74
C GLY A 340 2.66 -19.31 6.04
N TYR A 341 2.31 -20.25 5.15
CA TYR A 341 3.27 -20.95 4.31
C TYR A 341 4.02 -19.99 3.40
N MET A 342 3.33 -19.15 2.64
CA MET A 342 3.96 -18.14 1.78
C MET A 342 4.89 -17.20 2.59
N LEU A 343 4.39 -16.66 3.69
CA LEU A 343 5.13 -15.70 4.52
C LEU A 343 6.30 -16.33 5.28
N SER A 344 6.38 -17.67 5.38
CA SER A 344 7.56 -18.33 5.93
C SER A 344 8.81 -18.22 5.04
N HIS A 345 8.65 -17.84 3.77
CA HIS A 345 9.71 -17.70 2.76
C HIS A 345 10.18 -16.25 2.59
N GLY A 346 10.22 -15.46 3.66
CA GLY A 346 10.52 -14.03 3.62
C GLY A 346 11.85 -13.68 2.96
N GLU A 347 12.91 -14.49 3.13
CA GLU A 347 14.20 -14.28 2.47
C GLU A 347 14.09 -14.44 0.96
N GLU A 348 13.34 -15.42 0.48
CA GLU A 348 13.15 -15.62 -0.97
C GLU A 348 12.30 -14.50 -1.59
N TYR A 349 11.26 -14.02 -0.90
CA TYR A 349 10.53 -12.83 -1.33
C TYR A 349 11.47 -11.62 -1.45
N LEU A 350 12.39 -11.46 -0.50
CA LEU A 350 13.37 -10.38 -0.57
C LEU A 350 14.33 -10.55 -1.75
N GLU A 351 14.91 -11.74 -1.94
CA GLU A 351 15.90 -12.00 -2.99
C GLU A 351 15.32 -11.95 -4.41
N LYS A 352 14.10 -12.48 -4.61
CA LYS A 352 13.50 -12.61 -5.93
C LYS A 352 12.63 -11.42 -6.33
N VAL A 353 11.97 -10.80 -5.34
CA VAL A 353 10.95 -9.76 -5.59
C VAL A 353 11.35 -8.40 -5.01
N ASN A 354 12.34 -8.36 -4.12
CA ASN A 354 12.74 -7.18 -3.37
C ASN A 354 11.61 -6.59 -2.52
N ILE A 355 10.75 -7.42 -1.93
CA ILE A 355 9.76 -7.00 -0.94
C ILE A 355 10.16 -7.42 0.46
N ILE A 356 9.92 -6.53 1.42
CA ILE A 356 10.25 -6.76 2.82
C ILE A 356 9.00 -7.21 3.56
N GLN A 357 9.03 -8.44 4.04
CA GLN A 357 8.12 -8.85 5.10
C GLN A 357 8.70 -8.38 6.42
N PRO A 358 8.04 -7.49 7.17
CA PRO A 358 8.65 -6.74 8.27
C PRO A 358 8.76 -7.61 9.55
N THR A 359 9.38 -8.78 9.44
CA THR A 359 9.66 -9.65 10.57
C THR A 359 11.04 -9.33 11.16
N LYS A 360 11.17 -9.45 12.48
CA LYS A 360 12.47 -9.27 13.17
C LYS A 360 13.55 -10.18 12.60
N LYS A 361 13.17 -11.41 12.24
CA LYS A 361 14.10 -12.39 11.64
C LYS A 361 14.65 -11.86 10.32
N LEU A 362 13.80 -11.42 9.40
CA LEU A 362 14.22 -10.94 8.08
C LEU A 362 15.05 -9.66 8.19
N MET A 363 14.59 -8.69 8.99
CA MET A 363 15.28 -7.40 9.16
C MET A 363 16.70 -7.52 9.77
N THR A 364 16.98 -8.65 10.43
CA THR A 364 18.31 -8.92 11.00
C THR A 364 19.13 -9.92 10.18
N SER A 365 18.58 -10.49 9.11
CA SER A 365 19.24 -11.48 8.26
C SER A 365 20.39 -10.89 7.44
N ASP A 366 21.33 -11.74 7.05
CA ASP A 366 22.40 -11.35 6.13
C ASP A 366 21.84 -11.04 4.73
N THR A 367 20.79 -11.72 4.32
CA THR A 367 20.08 -11.45 3.07
C THR A 367 19.62 -9.98 3.01
N TYR A 368 18.97 -9.49 4.07
CA TYR A 368 18.53 -8.08 4.12
C TYR A 368 19.73 -7.11 4.19
N LYS A 369 20.71 -7.38 5.04
CA LYS A 369 21.89 -6.50 5.22
C LYS A 369 22.73 -6.35 3.96
N ASN A 370 22.75 -7.38 3.11
CA ASN A 370 23.49 -7.38 1.85
C ASN A 370 22.71 -6.80 0.66
N MET A 371 21.44 -6.43 0.85
CA MET A 371 20.68 -5.75 -0.20
C MET A 371 21.27 -4.36 -0.48
N PRO A 372 21.37 -3.94 -1.74
CA PRO A 372 21.83 -2.59 -2.07
C PRO A 372 21.02 -1.54 -1.31
N TYR A 373 21.70 -0.59 -0.68
CA TYR A 373 21.09 0.53 0.07
C TYR A 373 20.18 0.11 1.24
N SER A 374 20.32 -1.10 1.78
CA SER A 374 19.55 -1.56 2.95
C SER A 374 19.76 -0.69 4.18
N ASP A 375 20.95 -0.11 4.33
CA ASP A 375 21.32 0.85 5.37
C ASP A 375 20.50 2.15 5.27
N VAL A 376 20.30 2.68 4.06
CA VAL A 376 19.46 3.85 3.82
C VAL A 376 18.02 3.56 4.20
N PHE A 377 17.46 2.43 3.71
CA PHE A 377 16.09 2.05 4.05
C PHE A 377 15.91 1.80 5.55
N SER A 378 16.87 1.14 6.21
CA SER A 378 16.82 0.91 7.65
C SER A 378 16.82 2.22 8.43
N SER A 379 17.73 3.14 8.11
CA SER A 379 17.82 4.45 8.76
C SER A 379 16.54 5.28 8.57
N ASP A 380 15.98 5.28 7.37
CA ASP A 380 14.73 5.98 7.08
C ASP A 380 13.53 5.30 7.76
N MET A 381 13.50 3.96 7.87
CA MET A 381 12.43 3.24 8.60
C MET A 381 12.42 3.58 10.10
N GLU A 382 13.58 3.80 10.73
CA GLU A 382 13.63 4.20 12.13
C GLU A 382 12.95 5.55 12.38
N LYS A 383 12.95 6.43 11.38
CA LYS A 383 12.35 7.78 11.40
C LYS A 383 10.97 7.82 10.75
N GLY A 384 10.57 6.75 10.10
CA GLY A 384 9.30 6.58 9.44
C GLY A 384 8.19 6.21 10.41
N HIS A 385 6.95 6.27 9.93
CA HIS A 385 5.78 5.90 10.71
C HIS A 385 4.64 5.50 9.78
N ILE A 386 3.57 5.00 10.37
CA ILE A 386 2.32 4.71 9.67
C ILE A 386 1.50 6.00 9.65
N VAL A 387 1.17 6.48 8.44
CA VAL A 387 0.20 7.57 8.27
C VAL A 387 -1.20 7.05 8.63
N TYR A 388 -2.13 7.94 8.81
CA TYR A 388 -3.51 7.65 9.17
C TYR A 388 -4.10 6.48 8.35
N TYR A 389 -4.66 5.51 9.06
CA TYR A 389 -5.33 4.32 8.54
C TYR A 389 -6.70 4.18 9.25
N ALA A 390 -7.74 4.67 8.64
CA ALA A 390 -9.09 4.61 9.16
C ALA A 390 -10.08 4.64 7.99
N GLU A 391 -11.35 4.57 8.28
CA GLU A 391 -12.43 4.53 7.28
C GLU A 391 -12.34 5.68 6.27
N ASN A 392 -11.82 6.82 6.71
CA ASN A 392 -11.72 8.03 5.90
C ASN A 392 -10.38 8.24 5.18
N SER A 393 -9.42 7.29 5.27
CA SER A 393 -8.08 7.45 4.67
C SER A 393 -8.15 7.77 3.16
N ALA A 394 -8.96 7.04 2.41
CA ALA A 394 -9.11 7.27 0.97
C ALA A 394 -9.74 8.65 0.65
N LYS A 395 -10.71 9.09 1.46
CA LYS A 395 -11.33 10.42 1.32
C LYS A 395 -10.34 11.53 1.66
N LEU A 396 -9.58 11.39 2.75
CA LEU A 396 -8.52 12.34 3.14
C LEU A 396 -7.46 12.45 2.06
N GLN A 397 -7.05 11.34 1.46
CA GLN A 397 -6.12 11.36 0.32
C GLN A 397 -6.66 12.20 -0.86
N GLU A 398 -7.94 12.04 -1.19
CA GLU A 398 -8.57 12.82 -2.26
C GLU A 398 -8.65 14.31 -1.90
N LEU A 399 -8.94 14.68 -0.65
CA LEU A 399 -8.95 16.08 -0.20
C LEU A 399 -7.55 16.71 -0.27
N ILE A 400 -6.51 16.00 0.16
CA ILE A 400 -5.11 16.48 0.03
C ILE A 400 -4.76 16.67 -1.44
N LYS A 401 -5.13 15.71 -2.30
CA LYS A 401 -4.94 15.82 -3.75
C LYS A 401 -5.58 17.10 -4.30
N GLN A 402 -6.85 17.34 -3.96
CA GLN A 402 -7.57 18.55 -4.42
C GLN A 402 -6.89 19.83 -3.94
N ALA A 403 -6.43 19.87 -2.69
CA ALA A 403 -5.69 21.02 -2.17
C ALA A 403 -4.39 21.26 -2.95
N VAL A 404 -3.57 20.22 -3.17
CA VAL A 404 -2.32 20.29 -3.92
C VAL A 404 -2.56 20.69 -5.38
N GLU A 405 -3.52 20.06 -6.05
CA GLU A 405 -3.86 20.40 -7.44
C GLU A 405 -4.37 21.84 -7.58
N SER A 406 -5.15 22.33 -6.62
CA SER A 406 -5.66 23.68 -6.62
C SER A 406 -4.57 24.74 -6.55
N VAL A 407 -3.56 24.54 -5.70
CA VAL A 407 -2.42 25.47 -5.60
C VAL A 407 -1.47 25.36 -6.79
N MET A 408 -1.19 24.14 -7.26
CA MET A 408 -0.26 23.91 -8.36
C MET A 408 -0.83 24.34 -9.71
N LEU A 409 -2.06 23.93 -10.03
CA LEU A 409 -2.64 24.08 -11.37
C LEU A 409 -3.51 25.32 -11.51
N SER A 410 -4.29 25.64 -10.47
CA SER A 410 -5.27 26.73 -10.52
C SER A 410 -4.78 28.01 -9.85
N GLY A 411 -3.59 28.00 -9.22
CA GLY A 411 -3.00 29.17 -8.58
C GLY A 411 -3.78 29.67 -7.36
N VAL A 412 -4.61 28.83 -6.74
CA VAL A 412 -5.32 29.14 -5.49
C VAL A 412 -4.27 29.50 -4.43
N SER A 413 -4.58 30.45 -3.52
CA SER A 413 -3.65 30.74 -2.43
C SER A 413 -3.58 29.59 -1.45
N SER A 414 -2.42 29.39 -0.82
CA SER A 414 -2.18 28.30 0.11
C SER A 414 -3.09 28.37 1.34
N GLU A 415 -3.38 29.60 1.82
CA GLU A 415 -4.28 29.84 2.94
C GLU A 415 -5.73 29.41 2.60
N LYS A 416 -6.18 29.72 1.36
CA LYS A 416 -7.52 29.31 0.91
C LYS A 416 -7.60 27.81 0.72
N ALA A 417 -6.60 27.20 0.11
CA ALA A 417 -6.55 25.74 -0.06
C ALA A 417 -6.51 25.01 1.29
N TYR A 418 -5.71 25.52 2.25
CA TYR A 418 -5.69 25.01 3.63
C TYR A 418 -7.07 25.12 4.30
N SER A 419 -7.71 26.29 4.20
CA SER A 419 -9.02 26.52 4.85
C SER A 419 -10.08 25.55 4.33
N ILE A 420 -10.11 25.26 3.02
CA ILE A 420 -11.01 24.31 2.41
C ILE A 420 -10.67 22.89 2.89
N LEU A 421 -9.41 22.48 2.75
CA LEU A 421 -8.93 21.16 3.16
C LEU A 421 -9.28 20.88 4.62
N LYS A 422 -9.03 21.85 5.53
CA LYS A 422 -9.32 21.69 6.96
C LYS A 422 -10.81 21.53 7.23
N ALA A 423 -11.66 22.34 6.59
CA ALA A 423 -13.10 22.28 6.79
C ALA A 423 -13.67 20.93 6.34
N GLU A 424 -13.32 20.49 5.13
CA GLU A 424 -13.82 19.24 4.55
C GLU A 424 -13.26 18.00 5.28
N ALA A 425 -11.99 18.04 5.70
CA ALA A 425 -11.40 16.96 6.49
C ALA A 425 -11.98 16.88 7.90
N GLN A 426 -12.33 18.01 8.53
CA GLN A 426 -12.99 18.02 9.82
C GLN A 426 -14.42 17.47 9.73
N GLU A 427 -15.15 17.82 8.67
CA GLU A 427 -16.50 17.26 8.42
C GLU A 427 -16.46 15.73 8.34
N LEU A 428 -15.45 15.16 7.68
CA LEU A 428 -15.27 13.71 7.63
C LEU A 428 -15.04 13.06 9.01
N LEU A 429 -14.32 13.75 9.91
CA LEU A 429 -14.10 13.25 11.27
C LEU A 429 -15.35 13.40 12.16
N ASP A 430 -16.15 14.43 11.94
CA ASP A 430 -17.35 14.69 12.73
C ASP A 430 -18.51 13.75 12.34
N GLU A 431 -18.44 13.09 11.17
CA GLU A 431 -19.41 12.09 10.70
C GLU A 431 -19.19 10.69 11.34
N GLU A 432 -18.04 10.43 11.99
CA GLU A 432 -17.74 9.20 12.73
C GLU A 432 -18.34 9.22 14.14
#